data_9ea0c63c2ed8191023d16e1b79d1753d
#
_entry.id   9ea0c63c2ed8191023d16e1b79d1753d
#
_cell.length_a   1.000
_cell.length_b   1.000
_cell.length_c   1.000
_cell.angle_alpha   90.00
_cell.angle_beta   90.00
_cell.angle_gamma   90.00
#
_symmetry.space_group_name_H-M   'P 1'
#
loop_
_entity.id
_entity.type
_entity.pdbx_description
1 polymer ?
#
loop_
_entity_poly.entity_id
_entity_poly.type
_entity_poly.pdbx_seq_one_letter_code
_entity_poly.pdbx_strand_id
1 'polypeptide(L)'
;MKEIKVKYFKEGKLMTIPKKEKNKVPVLQIVLEMLKEKSIEFTEKELNEAIKEIYPDYSLIRRYLVDYKFIERDNYGRMYRIVGKKDELYKILLFV
;
A
#
# COMPACT_ATOMS: atom_id res chain seq x y z
N MET A 1 -7.49 -6.74 11.16
CA MET A 1 -6.21 -6.70 10.39
C MET A 1 -5.48 -8.01 10.40
N LYS A 2 -5.42 -8.69 11.52
CA LYS A 2 -4.75 -10.00 11.59
C LYS A 2 -5.37 -11.01 10.64
N GLU A 3 -6.70 -11.05 10.57
CA GLU A 3 -7.41 -11.97 9.68
C GLU A 3 -7.14 -11.68 8.20
N ILE A 4 -7.10 -10.39 7.84
CA ILE A 4 -6.78 -9.97 6.48
C ILE A 4 -5.35 -10.37 6.12
N LYS A 5 -4.41 -10.15 7.06
CA LYS A 5 -3.01 -10.50 6.82
C LYS A 5 -2.83 -12.00 6.61
N VAL A 6 -3.47 -12.81 7.45
CA VAL A 6 -3.40 -14.26 7.34
C VAL A 6 -4.02 -14.76 6.04
N LYS A 7 -5.16 -14.18 5.66
CA LYS A 7 -5.91 -14.62 4.48
C LYS A 7 -5.22 -14.27 3.16
N TYR A 8 -4.63 -13.08 3.06
CA TYR A 8 -4.14 -12.57 1.79
C TYR A 8 -2.62 -12.50 1.66
N PHE A 9 -1.90 -12.63 2.75
CA PHE A 9 -0.44 -12.56 2.73
C PHE A 9 0.19 -13.88 3.17
N LYS A 10 1.36 -14.17 2.62
CA LYS A 10 2.18 -15.33 3.00
C LYS A 10 3.64 -14.96 2.89
N GLU A 11 4.36 -15.11 4.00
CA GLU A 11 5.80 -14.85 4.04
C GLU A 11 6.19 -13.47 3.50
N GLY A 12 5.41 -12.46 3.90
CA GLY A 12 5.67 -11.07 3.49
C GLY A 12 5.25 -10.73 2.07
N LYS A 13 4.49 -11.61 1.42
CA LYS A 13 4.04 -11.40 0.06
C LYS A 13 2.52 -11.44 -0.02
N LEU A 14 1.97 -10.53 -0.83
CA LEU A 14 0.56 -10.53 -1.12
C LEU A 14 0.25 -11.60 -2.16
N MET A 15 -0.68 -12.48 -1.84
CA MET A 15 -1.03 -13.60 -2.72
C MET A 15 -2.07 -13.24 -3.77
N THR A 16 -3.02 -12.38 -3.42
CA THR A 16 -4.06 -11.94 -4.33
C THR A 16 -4.66 -10.63 -3.82
N ILE A 17 -5.20 -9.85 -4.73
CA ILE A 17 -5.88 -8.60 -4.39
C ILE A 17 -7.39 -8.88 -4.31
N PRO A 18 -8.02 -8.66 -3.13
CA PRO A 18 -9.47 -8.86 -3.03
C PRO A 18 -10.22 -7.90 -3.92
N LYS A 19 -11.32 -8.37 -4.50
CA LYS A 19 -12.16 -7.54 -5.37
C LYS A 19 -13.02 -6.56 -4.59
N LYS A 20 -13.53 -6.99 -3.44
CA LYS A 20 -14.40 -6.14 -2.62
C LYS A 20 -13.58 -5.09 -1.89
N GLU A 21 -14.04 -3.86 -1.95
CA GLU A 21 -13.34 -2.71 -1.38
C GLU A 21 -13.11 -2.85 0.12
N LYS A 22 -14.06 -3.41 0.85
CA LYS A 22 -13.92 -3.63 2.30
C LYS A 22 -12.74 -4.51 2.66
N ASN A 23 -12.30 -5.37 1.74
CA ASN A 23 -11.14 -6.23 1.93
C ASN A 23 -9.90 -5.64 1.26
N LYS A 24 -10.11 -4.97 0.14
CA LYS A 24 -9.01 -4.35 -0.62
C LYS A 24 -8.33 -3.23 0.17
N VAL A 25 -9.10 -2.36 0.81
CA VAL A 25 -8.54 -1.23 1.55
C VAL A 25 -7.62 -1.70 2.69
N PRO A 26 -8.04 -2.65 3.55
CA PRO A 26 -7.12 -3.18 4.56
C PRO A 26 -5.87 -3.83 3.98
N VAL A 27 -6.00 -4.54 2.86
CA VAL A 27 -4.85 -5.14 2.18
C VAL A 27 -3.85 -4.06 1.74
N LEU A 28 -4.36 -3.00 1.11
CA LEU A 28 -3.51 -1.90 0.66
C LEU A 28 -2.84 -1.19 1.84
N GLN A 29 -3.52 -1.10 2.97
CA GLN A 29 -2.93 -0.51 4.16
C GLN A 29 -1.79 -1.35 4.73
N ILE A 30 -1.92 -2.66 4.68
CA ILE A 30 -0.84 -3.55 5.09
C ILE A 30 0.36 -3.35 4.15
N VAL A 31 0.12 -3.28 2.84
CA VAL A 31 1.18 -2.98 1.87
C VAL A 31 1.83 -1.64 2.21
N LEU A 32 1.02 -0.63 2.51
CA LEU A 32 1.52 0.70 2.86
C LEU A 32 2.42 0.66 4.10
N GLU A 33 2.02 -0.07 5.13
CA GLU A 33 2.82 -0.22 6.34
C GLU A 33 4.16 -0.92 6.05
N MET A 34 4.15 -1.91 5.15
CA MET A 34 5.37 -2.58 4.72
C MET A 34 6.31 -1.61 4.00
N LEU A 35 5.75 -0.76 3.13
CA LEU A 35 6.53 0.27 2.43
C LEU A 35 7.08 1.30 3.41
N LYS A 36 6.28 1.66 4.40
CA LYS A 36 6.64 2.66 5.40
C LYS A 36 7.83 2.24 6.25
N GLU A 37 8.02 0.95 6.43
CA GLU A 37 9.19 0.43 7.14
C GLU A 37 10.48 0.73 6.38
N LYS A 38 10.40 0.90 5.05
CA LYS A 38 11.56 1.21 4.22
C LYS A 38 11.82 2.71 4.12
N SER A 39 10.78 3.49 3.84
CA SER A 39 10.87 4.94 3.67
C SER A 39 9.49 5.55 3.63
N ILE A 40 9.41 6.88 3.75
CA ILE A 40 8.17 7.63 3.54
C ILE A 40 8.18 8.33 2.19
N GLU A 41 9.31 8.38 1.51
CA GLU A 41 9.45 8.96 0.18
C GLU A 41 10.22 8.01 -0.70
N PHE A 42 9.82 7.92 -1.96
CA PHE A 42 10.41 7.03 -2.95
C PHE A 42 10.48 7.72 -4.30
N THR A 43 11.54 7.46 -5.04
CA THR A 43 11.51 7.69 -6.49
C THR A 43 10.55 6.66 -7.08
N GLU A 44 10.10 6.88 -8.30
CA GLU A 44 9.22 5.90 -8.95
C GLU A 44 9.89 4.53 -9.05
N LYS A 45 11.16 4.51 -9.42
CA LYS A 45 11.91 3.26 -9.50
C LYS A 45 12.01 2.54 -8.16
N GLU A 46 12.33 3.27 -7.10
CA GLU A 46 12.42 2.72 -5.76
C GLU A 46 11.07 2.15 -5.29
N LEU A 47 9.99 2.90 -5.56
CA LEU A 47 8.64 2.46 -5.19
C LEU A 47 8.26 1.19 -5.95
N ASN A 48 8.51 1.16 -7.25
CA ASN A 48 8.22 -0.01 -8.08
C ASN A 48 8.95 -1.24 -7.57
N GLU A 49 10.23 -1.11 -7.25
CA GLU A 49 11.04 -2.21 -6.74
C GLU A 49 10.55 -2.69 -5.37
N ALA A 50 10.20 -1.75 -4.49
CA ALA A 50 9.69 -2.07 -3.16
C ALA A 50 8.36 -2.82 -3.24
N ILE A 51 7.45 -2.35 -4.10
CA ILE A 51 6.15 -3.01 -4.28
C ILE A 51 6.33 -4.38 -4.93
N LYS A 52 7.24 -4.50 -5.88
CA LYS A 52 7.48 -5.74 -6.60
C LYS A 52 7.92 -6.88 -5.66
N GLU A 53 8.61 -6.55 -4.60
CA GLU A 53 8.97 -7.54 -3.57
C GLU A 53 7.74 -8.08 -2.84
N ILE A 54 6.64 -7.34 -2.84
CA ILE A 54 5.40 -7.72 -2.16
C ILE A 54 4.44 -8.40 -3.13
N TYR A 55 4.32 -7.85 -4.35
CA TYR A 55 3.37 -8.33 -5.35
C TYR A 55 3.90 -8.05 -6.76
N PRO A 56 3.84 -9.06 -7.67
CA PRO A 56 4.44 -8.91 -9.02
C PRO A 56 3.88 -7.75 -9.84
N ASP A 57 2.57 -7.53 -9.81
CA ASP A 57 1.96 -6.43 -10.56
C ASP A 57 2.06 -5.14 -9.75
N TYR A 58 3.27 -4.60 -9.69
CA TYR A 58 3.56 -3.41 -8.92
C TYR A 58 2.81 -2.17 -9.42
N SER A 59 2.59 -2.06 -10.72
CA SER A 59 1.93 -0.87 -11.26
C SER A 59 0.46 -0.83 -10.86
N LEU A 60 -0.20 -1.98 -10.74
CA LEU A 60 -1.57 -2.05 -10.26
C LEU A 60 -1.67 -1.63 -8.79
N ILE A 61 -0.77 -2.13 -7.95
CA ILE A 61 -0.71 -1.76 -6.53
C ILE A 61 -0.44 -0.25 -6.39
N ARG A 62 0.54 0.26 -7.12
CA ARG A 62 0.88 1.69 -7.10
C ARG A 62 -0.35 2.53 -7.47
N ARG A 63 -1.06 2.13 -8.51
CA ARG A 63 -2.26 2.81 -8.97
C ARG A 63 -3.33 2.84 -7.88
N TYR A 64 -3.58 1.70 -7.23
CA TYR A 64 -4.54 1.66 -6.13
C TYR A 64 -4.12 2.55 -4.97
N LEU A 65 -2.83 2.54 -4.60
CA LEU A 65 -2.34 3.37 -3.51
C LEU A 65 -2.54 4.86 -3.80
N VAL A 66 -2.33 5.27 -5.06
CA VAL A 66 -2.59 6.65 -5.48
C VAL A 66 -4.09 6.94 -5.49
N ASP A 67 -4.89 6.05 -6.06
CA ASP A 67 -6.34 6.24 -6.18
C ASP A 67 -7.03 6.35 -4.82
N TYR A 68 -6.58 5.58 -3.84
CA TYR A 68 -7.10 5.66 -2.47
C TYR A 68 -6.43 6.73 -1.64
N LYS A 69 -5.52 7.52 -2.25
CA LYS A 69 -4.83 8.62 -1.59
C LYS A 69 -3.94 8.20 -0.43
N PHE A 70 -3.44 6.98 -0.46
CA PHE A 70 -2.48 6.51 0.51
C PHE A 70 -1.07 6.98 0.19
N ILE A 71 -0.80 7.25 -1.08
CA ILE A 71 0.45 7.90 -1.51
C ILE A 71 0.11 9.03 -2.46
N GLU A 72 0.97 10.05 -2.45
CA GLU A 72 0.88 11.18 -3.36
C GLU A 72 2.07 11.15 -4.30
N ARG A 73 1.82 11.54 -5.54
CA ARG A 73 2.84 11.70 -6.55
C ARG A 73 3.07 13.20 -6.74
N ASP A 74 4.33 13.62 -6.91
CA ASP A 74 4.61 15.02 -7.21
C ASP A 74 4.10 15.38 -8.62
N ASN A 75 4.13 16.68 -8.96
CA ASN A 75 3.60 17.17 -10.23
C ASN A 75 4.33 16.60 -11.45
N TYR A 76 5.55 16.11 -11.26
CA TYR A 76 6.38 15.58 -12.34
C TYR A 76 6.40 14.06 -12.39
N GLY A 77 5.74 13.39 -11.45
CA GLY A 77 5.72 11.94 -11.37
C GLY A 77 7.07 11.32 -11.02
N ARG A 78 7.96 12.08 -10.38
CA ARG A 78 9.30 11.61 -10.02
C ARG A 78 9.39 11.05 -8.61
N MET A 79 8.63 11.64 -7.71
CA MET A 79 8.65 11.26 -6.31
C MET A 79 7.27 10.87 -5.84
N TYR A 80 7.23 9.87 -4.98
CA TYR A 80 6.02 9.41 -4.32
C TYR A 80 6.22 9.53 -2.82
N ARG A 81 5.19 9.95 -2.12
CA ARG A 81 5.25 10.16 -0.69
C ARG A 81 4.06 9.50 -0.02
N ILE A 82 4.32 8.82 1.09
CA ILE A 82 3.26 8.23 1.90
C ILE A 82 2.53 9.37 2.61
N VAL A 83 1.21 9.40 2.45
CA VAL A 83 0.34 10.44 2.97
C VAL A 83 -0.29 9.96 4.27
N GLY A 84 -0.52 10.93 5.15
CA GLY A 84 -1.19 10.65 6.40
C GLY A 84 -0.24 10.17 7.48
N LYS A 85 -0.63 10.47 8.69
CA LYS A 85 0.08 9.99 9.86
C LYS A 85 -0.45 8.60 10.17
N LYS A 86 0.35 7.81 10.84
CA LYS A 86 -0.04 6.48 11.29
C LYS A 86 -1.42 6.47 11.97
N ASP A 87 -1.69 7.50 12.76
CA ASP A 87 -2.95 7.62 13.47
C ASP A 87 -4.15 7.85 12.55
N GLU A 88 -3.96 8.59 11.47
CA GLU A 88 -5.01 8.84 10.49
C GLU A 88 -5.36 7.56 9.73
N LEU A 89 -4.36 6.80 9.33
CA LEU A 89 -4.56 5.52 8.67
C LEU A 89 -5.27 4.55 9.60
N TYR A 90 -4.90 4.56 10.87
CA TYR A 90 -5.51 3.73 11.88
C TYR A 90 -6.98 4.08 12.10
N LYS A 91 -7.31 5.37 12.10
CA LYS A 91 -8.69 5.83 12.22
C LYS A 91 -9.55 5.35 11.05
N ILE A 92 -9.01 5.39 9.84
CA ILE A 92 -9.70 4.88 8.67
C ILE A 92 -10.03 3.40 8.87
N LEU A 93 -9.10 2.63 9.40
CA LEU A 93 -9.30 1.21 9.66
C LEU A 93 -10.38 0.95 10.71
N LEU A 94 -10.45 1.79 11.73
CA LEU A 94 -11.42 1.61 12.81
C LEU A 94 -12.85 1.90 12.37
N PHE A 95 -13.03 2.76 11.36
CA PHE A 95 -14.35 3.21 10.94
C PHE A 95 -14.79 2.65 9.59
N VAL A 96 -14.01 1.80 9.00
CA VAL A 96 -14.36 1.05 7.80
C VAL A 96 -14.75 -0.41 8.16
#